data_22067a39e0ba9de51b47f7796803a1d7
#
_entry.id   22067a39e0ba9de51b47f7796803a1d7
#
_cell.length_a   1.000
_cell.length_b   1.000
_cell.length_c   1.000
_cell.angle_alpha   90.00
_cell.angle_beta   90.00
_cell.angle_gamma   90.00
#
_symmetry.space_group_name_H-M   'P 1'
#
loop_
_entity.id
_entity.type
_entity.pdbx_description
1 polymer ?
#
loop_
_entity_poly.entity_id
_entity_poly.type
_entity_poly.pdbx_seq_one_letter_code
_entity_poly.pdbx_strand_id
1 'polypeptide(L)'
;MIHRFSARGAAAWLGSAGLLAAALCGCQQTHKPAPPTSSTTPPPGTTAPSPPPPPVVKIAPLPVRPVTKSQPTTPAVKCPATDPNAPVKPTDALTTCDIGRTTVYTLGPETTQLGLVRVDPPRALTADYYELTLVLDPPSAAAWAAFTGAHLQDHVAFLRDNMVLEAPIIEQPATSGRIVLTTQTAQGAAQLAQLVGRPG
;
A
#
# COMPACT_ATOMS: atom_id res chain seq x y z
N MET A 1 22.37 31.34 13.77
CA MET A 1 22.66 30.77 15.12
C MET A 1 22.71 29.27 14.98
N ILE A 2 23.90 28.74 15.16
CA ILE A 2 24.25 27.34 14.89
C ILE A 2 24.13 26.60 16.22
N HIS A 3 23.28 25.59 16.31
CA HIS A 3 23.31 24.63 17.42
C HIS A 3 23.66 23.23 16.89
N ARG A 4 24.95 22.90 17.12
CA ARG A 4 25.45 21.52 17.06
C ARG A 4 24.99 20.79 18.33
N PHE A 5 24.31 19.65 18.18
CA PHE A 5 24.21 18.67 19.26
C PHE A 5 24.98 17.41 18.86
N SER A 6 26.07 17.20 19.57
CA SER A 6 26.84 15.97 19.63
C SER A 6 26.34 15.18 20.84
N ALA A 7 25.96 13.93 20.68
CA ALA A 7 25.83 13.00 21.80
C ALA A 7 26.24 11.60 21.38
N ARG A 8 27.38 11.18 21.90
CA ARG A 8 27.89 9.81 21.97
C ARG A 8 27.07 9.03 23.00
N GLY A 9 26.81 7.75 22.73
CA GLY A 9 26.23 6.83 23.71
C GLY A 9 26.34 5.40 23.21
N ALA A 10 27.52 4.78 23.37
CA ALA A 10 27.69 3.35 23.25
C ALA A 10 27.21 2.68 24.56
N ALA A 11 26.35 1.67 24.47
CA ALA A 11 26.12 0.73 25.56
C ALA A 11 25.97 -0.68 24.97
N ALA A 12 27.01 -1.47 25.14
CA ALA A 12 27.03 -2.89 24.93
C ALA A 12 26.30 -3.58 26.10
N TRP A 13 25.40 -4.50 25.78
CA TRP A 13 24.91 -5.49 26.74
C TRP A 13 25.10 -6.89 26.18
N LEU A 14 26.08 -7.57 26.78
CA LEU A 14 26.32 -9.02 26.73
C LEU A 14 25.43 -9.71 27.78
N GLY A 15 24.94 -10.90 27.44
CA GLY A 15 24.62 -11.92 28.44
C GLY A 15 23.20 -12.45 28.38
N SER A 16 22.99 -13.66 27.92
CA SER A 16 22.83 -14.87 28.71
C SER A 16 22.27 -16.03 27.88
N ALA A 17 23.08 -17.06 27.76
CA ALA A 17 22.68 -18.39 27.31
C ALA A 17 21.76 -19.03 28.35
N GLY A 18 20.60 -19.54 27.91
CA GLY A 18 19.69 -20.37 28.70
C GLY A 18 19.32 -21.62 27.93
N LEU A 19 20.02 -22.73 28.22
CA LEU A 19 19.65 -24.08 27.84
C LEU A 19 18.47 -24.54 28.69
N LEU A 20 17.37 -24.95 28.07
CA LEU A 20 16.31 -25.72 28.70
C LEU A 20 15.95 -26.88 27.78
N ALA A 21 16.43 -28.07 28.21
CA ALA A 21 16.00 -29.35 27.73
C ALA A 21 14.59 -29.65 28.26
N ALA A 22 13.66 -30.01 27.40
CA ALA A 22 12.35 -30.53 27.81
C ALA A 22 12.06 -31.85 27.09
N ALA A 23 11.75 -32.84 27.93
CA ALA A 23 11.61 -34.24 27.70
C ALA A 23 10.53 -34.62 26.67
N LEU A 24 10.89 -35.64 25.88
CA LEU A 24 10.01 -36.44 25.03
C LEU A 24 9.11 -37.32 25.91
N CYS A 25 7.82 -37.09 25.91
CA CYS A 25 6.83 -38.02 26.43
C CYS A 25 6.17 -38.70 25.23
N GLY A 26 6.66 -39.89 24.91
CA GLY A 26 6.08 -40.79 23.91
C GLY A 26 4.83 -41.48 24.44
N CYS A 27 3.68 -41.26 23.84
CA CYS A 27 2.53 -42.15 24.01
C CYS A 27 2.51 -43.13 22.85
N GLN A 28 2.94 -44.36 23.13
CA GLN A 28 2.70 -45.52 22.27
C GLN A 28 1.24 -45.92 22.39
N GLN A 29 0.45 -45.68 21.35
CA GLN A 29 -0.88 -46.28 21.20
C GLN A 29 -0.70 -47.66 20.57
N THR A 30 -0.99 -48.70 21.37
CA THR A 30 -1.11 -50.09 20.90
C THR A 30 -2.31 -50.23 19.99
N HIS A 31 -2.07 -50.38 18.69
CA HIS A 31 -3.11 -50.72 17.72
C HIS A 31 -3.53 -52.18 17.89
N LYS A 32 -4.77 -52.38 18.30
CA LYS A 32 -5.47 -53.66 18.24
C LYS A 32 -5.85 -53.93 16.78
N PRO A 33 -5.52 -55.10 16.18
CA PRO A 33 -5.92 -55.41 14.82
C PRO A 33 -7.45 -55.52 14.70
N ALA A 34 -8.04 -54.74 13.82
CA ALA A 34 -9.44 -54.85 13.44
C ALA A 34 -9.60 -55.96 12.35
N PRO A 35 -10.72 -56.68 12.34
CA PRO A 35 -11.00 -57.70 11.31
C PRO A 35 -11.16 -57.11 9.93
N PRO A 36 -10.92 -57.88 8.86
CA PRO A 36 -10.99 -57.41 7.50
C PRO A 36 -12.46 -57.07 7.12
N THR A 37 -12.74 -55.81 6.97
CA THR A 37 -13.99 -55.31 6.38
C THR A 37 -13.91 -55.41 4.86
N SER A 38 -14.86 -56.13 4.30
CA SER A 38 -15.05 -56.32 2.86
C SER A 38 -15.08 -54.98 2.13
N SER A 39 -14.15 -54.82 1.16
CA SER A 39 -14.10 -53.65 0.29
C SER A 39 -15.32 -53.65 -0.65
N THR A 40 -16.35 -52.92 -0.29
CA THR A 40 -17.39 -52.54 -1.23
C THR A 40 -16.85 -51.39 -2.09
N THR A 41 -16.56 -51.67 -3.36
CA THR A 41 -16.16 -50.67 -4.35
C THR A 41 -17.27 -49.60 -4.46
N PRO A 42 -16.97 -48.33 -4.19
CA PRO A 42 -17.98 -47.27 -4.44
C PRO A 42 -18.26 -47.15 -5.94
N PRO A 43 -19.50 -46.87 -6.33
CA PRO A 43 -19.81 -46.59 -7.74
C PRO A 43 -19.04 -45.36 -8.22
N PRO A 44 -18.68 -45.26 -9.53
CA PRO A 44 -17.99 -44.10 -10.08
C PRO A 44 -18.83 -42.85 -9.81
N GLY A 45 -18.33 -42.05 -8.85
CA GLY A 45 -18.96 -40.78 -8.46
C GLY A 45 -18.96 -39.82 -9.66
N THR A 46 -20.14 -39.40 -10.06
CA THR A 46 -20.33 -38.30 -11.00
C THR A 46 -19.64 -37.06 -10.40
N THR A 47 -18.50 -36.70 -10.97
CA THR A 47 -17.74 -35.48 -10.58
C THR A 47 -18.63 -34.28 -10.88
N ALA A 48 -19.24 -33.68 -9.85
CA ALA A 48 -19.97 -32.43 -10.00
C ALA A 48 -19.00 -31.37 -10.55
N PRO A 49 -19.39 -30.57 -11.54
CA PRO A 49 -18.56 -29.50 -12.07
C PRO A 49 -18.16 -28.56 -10.92
N SER A 50 -16.87 -28.30 -10.81
CA SER A 50 -16.34 -27.34 -9.82
C SER A 50 -16.99 -25.96 -10.04
N PRO A 51 -17.47 -25.29 -8.99
CA PRO A 51 -18.04 -23.97 -9.14
C PRO A 51 -17.01 -23.02 -9.80
N PRO A 52 -17.44 -22.11 -10.69
CA PRO A 52 -16.54 -21.16 -11.32
C PRO A 52 -15.83 -20.33 -10.25
N PRO A 53 -14.54 -20.00 -10.46
CA PRO A 53 -13.79 -19.17 -9.52
C PRO A 53 -14.50 -17.81 -9.36
N PRO A 54 -14.51 -17.23 -8.14
CA PRO A 54 -15.10 -15.92 -7.92
C PRO A 54 -14.43 -14.87 -8.82
N PRO A 55 -15.18 -13.85 -9.27
CA PRO A 55 -14.63 -12.80 -10.11
C PRO A 55 -13.50 -12.07 -9.39
N VAL A 56 -12.34 -11.96 -10.06
CA VAL A 56 -11.20 -11.19 -9.52
C VAL A 56 -11.53 -9.70 -9.71
N VAL A 57 -11.82 -9.02 -8.63
CA VAL A 57 -11.99 -7.57 -8.63
C VAL A 57 -10.63 -6.92 -8.79
N LYS A 58 -10.41 -6.23 -9.92
CA LYS A 58 -9.18 -5.46 -10.14
C LYS A 58 -9.31 -4.11 -9.43
N ILE A 59 -8.23 -3.68 -8.78
CA ILE A 59 -8.12 -2.34 -8.21
C ILE A 59 -7.89 -1.35 -9.36
N ALA A 60 -8.54 -0.19 -9.32
CA ALA A 60 -8.32 0.87 -10.31
C ALA A 60 -6.85 1.32 -10.32
N PRO A 61 -6.23 1.56 -11.48
CA PRO A 61 -4.87 2.09 -11.55
C PRO A 61 -4.74 3.41 -10.82
N LEU A 62 -3.57 3.69 -10.26
CA LEU A 62 -3.25 4.90 -9.52
C LEU A 62 -2.56 5.91 -10.43
N PRO A 63 -3.20 7.03 -10.81
CA PRO A 63 -2.59 8.07 -11.61
C PRO A 63 -1.49 8.79 -10.86
N VAL A 64 -0.40 9.12 -11.56
CA VAL A 64 0.73 9.92 -11.05
C VAL A 64 0.89 11.16 -11.90
N ARG A 65 0.99 12.33 -11.26
CA ARG A 65 1.18 13.63 -11.93
C ARG A 65 2.32 14.40 -11.30
N PRO A 66 3.11 15.18 -12.06
CA PRO A 66 4.12 16.06 -11.50
C PRO A 66 3.43 17.24 -10.78
N VAL A 67 3.97 17.63 -9.65
CA VAL A 67 3.53 18.82 -8.91
C VAL A 67 4.30 20.02 -9.43
N THR A 68 3.61 20.98 -10.03
CA THR A 68 4.22 22.23 -10.52
C THR A 68 4.15 23.33 -9.46
N LYS A 69 3.14 23.29 -8.58
CA LYS A 69 2.99 24.22 -7.46
C LYS A 69 2.19 23.57 -6.35
N SER A 70 2.56 23.86 -5.10
CA SER A 70 1.78 23.54 -3.92
C SER A 70 1.71 24.76 -3.00
N GLN A 71 0.57 24.97 -2.34
CA GLN A 71 0.37 26.06 -1.40
C GLN A 71 -0.67 25.70 -0.34
N PRO A 72 -0.47 26.05 0.92
CA PRO A 72 -1.45 25.82 1.98
C PRO A 72 -2.78 26.52 1.66
N THR A 73 -3.89 25.90 2.08
CA THR A 73 -5.19 26.57 2.02
C THR A 73 -5.25 27.72 3.03
N THR A 74 -5.88 28.80 2.61
CA THR A 74 -6.12 30.01 3.46
C THR A 74 -7.52 30.52 3.15
N PRO A 75 -8.03 31.52 3.89
CA PRO A 75 -9.30 32.16 3.53
C PRO A 75 -9.33 32.71 2.11
N ALA A 76 -8.17 33.11 1.56
CA ALA A 76 -8.01 33.62 0.19
C ALA A 76 -7.72 32.51 -0.84
N VAL A 77 -7.11 31.40 -0.41
CA VAL A 77 -6.73 30.25 -1.26
C VAL A 77 -7.57 29.06 -0.85
N LYS A 78 -8.65 28.83 -1.58
CA LYS A 78 -9.60 27.75 -1.29
C LYS A 78 -9.39 26.56 -2.23
N CYS A 79 -9.76 25.38 -1.76
CA CYS A 79 -9.85 24.22 -2.62
C CYS A 79 -10.85 24.45 -3.74
N PRO A 80 -10.47 24.18 -5.01
CA PRO A 80 -11.44 24.23 -6.10
C PRO A 80 -12.54 23.18 -5.86
N ALA A 81 -13.71 23.45 -6.43
CA ALA A 81 -14.76 22.45 -6.51
C ALA A 81 -14.29 21.37 -7.51
N THR A 82 -14.09 20.15 -7.04
CA THR A 82 -13.82 18.97 -7.88
C THR A 82 -15.09 18.17 -8.03
N ASP A 83 -15.48 17.89 -9.28
CA ASP A 83 -16.55 16.94 -9.55
C ASP A 83 -15.92 15.55 -9.74
N PRO A 84 -16.19 14.60 -8.85
CA PRO A 84 -15.66 13.24 -8.98
C PRO A 84 -16.21 12.50 -10.22
N ASN A 85 -17.35 12.98 -10.76
CA ASN A 85 -17.98 12.39 -11.94
C ASN A 85 -17.50 13.03 -13.26
N ALA A 86 -16.70 14.08 -13.19
CA ALA A 86 -16.10 14.75 -14.35
C ALA A 86 -14.57 14.54 -14.33
N PRO A 87 -14.06 13.36 -14.75
CA PRO A 87 -12.64 13.09 -14.74
C PRO A 87 -11.89 14.06 -15.68
N VAL A 88 -10.81 14.64 -15.16
CA VAL A 88 -9.91 15.47 -15.95
C VAL A 88 -9.10 14.56 -16.88
N LYS A 89 -8.96 14.96 -18.15
CA LYS A 89 -8.19 14.17 -19.11
C LYS A 89 -6.74 14.02 -18.64
N PRO A 90 -6.10 12.89 -18.91
CA PRO A 90 -4.69 12.66 -18.53
C PRO A 90 -3.74 13.74 -19.06
N THR A 91 -4.03 14.29 -20.24
CA THR A 91 -3.23 15.34 -20.91
C THR A 91 -3.39 16.73 -20.34
N ASP A 92 -4.43 16.98 -19.56
CA ASP A 92 -4.76 18.30 -19.08
C ASP A 92 -4.12 18.55 -17.70
N ALA A 93 -3.73 19.80 -17.42
CA ALA A 93 -3.33 20.21 -16.09
C ALA A 93 -4.52 20.15 -15.12
N LEU A 94 -4.23 19.87 -13.85
CA LEU A 94 -5.25 19.77 -12.80
C LEU A 94 -4.88 20.67 -11.63
N THR A 95 -5.82 21.51 -11.20
CA THR A 95 -5.74 22.20 -9.90
C THR A 95 -6.70 21.53 -8.93
N THR A 96 -6.18 21.02 -7.82
CA THR A 96 -6.98 20.29 -6.83
C THR A 96 -6.38 20.39 -5.44
N CYS A 97 -7.05 19.80 -4.46
CA CYS A 97 -6.53 19.69 -3.10
C CYS A 97 -6.18 18.25 -2.72
N ASP A 98 -5.44 18.12 -1.62
CA ASP A 98 -5.32 16.88 -0.89
C ASP A 98 -6.66 16.44 -0.26
N ILE A 99 -6.74 15.19 0.16
CA ILE A 99 -7.92 14.63 0.83
C ILE A 99 -8.27 15.38 2.13
N GLY A 100 -7.25 15.93 2.81
CA GLY A 100 -7.40 16.74 4.04
C GLY A 100 -7.86 18.17 3.76
N ARG A 101 -7.89 18.61 2.49
CA ARG A 101 -8.22 19.97 2.06
C ARG A 101 -7.33 21.04 2.71
N THR A 102 -6.08 20.67 3.00
CA THR A 102 -5.09 21.54 3.65
C THR A 102 -4.15 22.20 2.66
N THR A 103 -3.98 21.61 1.48
CA THR A 103 -3.04 22.08 0.46
C THR A 103 -3.70 22.07 -0.92
N VAL A 104 -3.55 23.17 -1.64
CA VAL A 104 -3.92 23.28 -3.06
C VAL A 104 -2.70 22.93 -3.90
N TYR A 105 -2.87 22.02 -4.85
CA TYR A 105 -1.87 21.60 -5.82
C TYR A 105 -2.23 22.04 -7.23
N THR A 106 -1.24 22.51 -7.98
CA THR A 106 -1.30 22.59 -9.44
C THR A 106 -0.43 21.47 -9.98
N LEU A 107 -1.05 20.60 -10.76
CA LEU A 107 -0.45 19.38 -11.28
C LEU A 107 -0.34 19.48 -12.80
N GLY A 108 0.77 18.98 -13.34
CA GLY A 108 0.93 18.81 -14.78
C GLY A 108 0.10 17.65 -15.34
N PRO A 109 0.25 17.36 -16.63
CA PRO A 109 -0.31 16.17 -17.25
C PRO A 109 0.10 14.90 -16.52
N GLU A 110 -0.74 13.85 -16.62
CA GLU A 110 -0.44 12.55 -16.06
C GLU A 110 0.79 11.94 -16.72
N THR A 111 1.74 11.48 -15.92
CA THR A 111 2.98 10.87 -16.41
C THR A 111 2.89 9.36 -16.53
N THR A 112 2.15 8.71 -15.63
CA THR A 112 1.97 7.26 -15.61
C THR A 112 0.75 6.87 -14.78
N GLN A 113 0.26 5.66 -15.03
CA GLN A 113 -0.73 4.98 -14.19
C GLN A 113 -0.12 3.70 -13.64
N LEU A 114 -0.22 3.52 -12.33
CA LEU A 114 0.35 2.38 -11.63
C LEU A 114 -0.74 1.36 -11.31
N GLY A 115 -0.65 0.18 -11.89
CA GLY A 115 -1.52 -0.95 -11.57
C GLY A 115 -1.21 -1.49 -10.18
N LEU A 116 -2.26 -1.78 -9.42
CA LEU A 116 -2.17 -2.29 -8.05
C LEU A 116 -2.64 -3.74 -8.00
N VAL A 117 -1.85 -4.60 -7.34
CA VAL A 117 -2.23 -5.99 -7.02
C VAL A 117 -3.00 -6.01 -5.71
N ARG A 118 -2.57 -5.22 -4.74
CA ARG A 118 -3.09 -5.24 -3.38
C ARG A 118 -2.84 -3.92 -2.66
N VAL A 119 -3.75 -3.60 -1.75
CA VAL A 119 -3.60 -2.56 -0.73
C VAL A 119 -3.54 -3.29 0.60
N ASP A 120 -2.43 -3.15 1.32
CA ASP A 120 -2.28 -3.78 2.63
C ASP A 120 -3.12 -3.01 3.67
N PRO A 121 -3.63 -3.66 4.73
CA PRO A 121 -4.34 -2.95 5.78
C PRO A 121 -3.47 -1.86 6.42
N PRO A 122 -4.05 -0.70 6.77
CA PRO A 122 -3.31 0.33 7.48
C PRO A 122 -2.73 -0.17 8.79
N ARG A 123 -1.52 0.29 9.12
CA ARG A 123 -0.87 -0.02 10.39
C ARG A 123 -0.29 1.22 11.05
N ALA A 124 -0.23 1.23 12.36
CA ALA A 124 0.46 2.28 13.10
C ALA A 124 1.97 2.16 12.85
N LEU A 125 2.59 3.26 12.44
CA LEU A 125 4.04 3.39 12.33
C LEU A 125 4.63 3.91 13.64
N THR A 126 3.96 4.90 14.22
CA THR A 126 4.23 5.47 15.55
C THR A 126 2.90 5.78 16.25
N ALA A 127 2.94 6.40 17.43
CA ALA A 127 1.73 6.86 18.13
C ALA A 127 0.89 7.85 17.28
N ASP A 128 1.54 8.65 16.42
CA ASP A 128 0.93 9.77 15.70
C ASP A 128 0.93 9.57 14.17
N TYR A 129 1.44 8.44 13.68
CA TYR A 129 1.52 8.16 12.25
C TYR A 129 1.07 6.77 11.90
N TYR A 130 0.35 6.69 10.81
CA TYR A 130 -0.13 5.45 10.19
C TYR A 130 0.41 5.35 8.78
N GLU A 131 0.70 4.14 8.34
CA GLU A 131 1.10 3.86 6.97
C GLU A 131 0.12 2.93 6.27
N LEU A 132 0.02 3.11 4.96
CA LEU A 132 -0.71 2.26 4.04
C LEU A 132 0.24 1.82 2.94
N THR A 133 0.46 0.52 2.79
CA THR A 133 1.33 -0.02 1.75
C THR A 133 0.50 -0.44 0.54
N LEU A 134 0.87 0.08 -0.62
CA LEU A 134 0.35 -0.31 -1.94
C LEU A 134 1.34 -1.25 -2.61
N VAL A 135 0.87 -2.38 -3.11
CA VAL A 135 1.70 -3.33 -3.85
C VAL A 135 1.38 -3.19 -5.33
N LEU A 136 2.40 -2.83 -6.12
CA LEU A 136 2.29 -2.66 -7.56
C LEU A 136 2.28 -4.01 -8.27
N ASP A 137 1.64 -4.07 -9.43
CA ASP A 137 1.85 -5.19 -10.33
C ASP A 137 3.28 -5.17 -10.93
N PRO A 138 3.81 -6.29 -11.42
CA PRO A 138 5.18 -6.34 -11.89
C PRO A 138 5.53 -5.34 -13.00
N PRO A 139 4.68 -5.10 -14.03
CA PRO A 139 4.94 -4.05 -15.02
C PRO A 139 5.00 -2.65 -14.41
N SER A 140 4.06 -2.31 -13.52
CA SER A 140 4.02 -1.00 -12.86
C SER A 140 5.18 -0.82 -11.88
N ALA A 141 5.62 -1.88 -11.19
CA ALA A 141 6.78 -1.84 -10.33
C ALA A 141 8.06 -1.51 -11.11
N ALA A 142 8.26 -2.14 -12.27
CA ALA A 142 9.40 -1.88 -13.15
C ALA A 142 9.35 -0.45 -13.74
N ALA A 143 8.17 -0.01 -14.20
CA ALA A 143 7.98 1.33 -14.73
C ALA A 143 8.22 2.40 -13.65
N TRP A 144 7.71 2.17 -12.43
CA TRP A 144 7.90 3.09 -11.29
C TRP A 144 9.36 3.18 -10.85
N ALA A 145 10.09 2.05 -10.81
CA ALA A 145 11.52 2.05 -10.51
C ALA A 145 12.33 2.84 -11.55
N ALA A 146 12.04 2.65 -12.84
CA ALA A 146 12.69 3.40 -13.92
C ALA A 146 12.35 4.89 -13.86
N PHE A 147 11.07 5.24 -13.66
CA PHE A 147 10.60 6.62 -13.53
C PHE A 147 11.30 7.31 -12.35
N THR A 148 11.24 6.74 -11.15
CA THR A 148 11.85 7.35 -9.96
C THR A 148 13.36 7.46 -10.05
N GLY A 149 14.04 6.53 -10.75
CA GLY A 149 15.47 6.61 -11.01
C GLY A 149 15.87 7.77 -11.93
N ALA A 150 14.99 8.17 -12.86
CA ALA A 150 15.22 9.27 -13.80
C ALA A 150 14.75 10.63 -13.25
N HIS A 151 13.91 10.66 -12.19
CA HIS A 151 13.20 11.83 -11.69
C HIS A 151 13.51 12.13 -10.21
N LEU A 152 14.79 11.97 -9.81
CA LEU A 152 15.22 12.30 -8.45
C LEU A 152 15.02 13.80 -8.17
N GLN A 153 14.54 14.11 -6.98
CA GLN A 153 14.16 15.44 -6.48
C GLN A 153 12.91 16.04 -7.14
N ASP A 154 12.26 15.33 -8.07
CA ASP A 154 10.98 15.75 -8.59
C ASP A 154 9.88 15.53 -7.55
N HIS A 155 8.91 16.45 -7.53
CA HIS A 155 7.73 16.39 -6.69
C HIS A 155 6.58 15.78 -7.50
N VAL A 156 6.03 14.67 -7.06
CA VAL A 156 4.94 13.95 -7.73
C VAL A 156 3.74 13.79 -6.81
N ALA A 157 2.56 13.64 -7.37
CA ALA A 157 1.32 13.42 -6.63
C ALA A 157 0.65 12.12 -7.08
N PHE A 158 0.18 11.32 -6.13
CA PHE A 158 -0.71 10.18 -6.34
C PHE A 158 -2.16 10.66 -6.21
N LEU A 159 -3.01 10.27 -7.17
CA LEU A 159 -4.37 10.77 -7.23
C LEU A 159 -5.42 9.66 -7.14
N ARG A 160 -6.59 10.05 -6.63
CA ARG A 160 -7.85 9.32 -6.76
C ARG A 160 -9.00 10.32 -6.82
N ASP A 161 -9.93 10.12 -7.76
CA ASP A 161 -11.12 10.98 -7.92
C ASP A 161 -10.76 12.49 -8.04
N ASN A 162 -9.71 12.81 -8.79
CA ASN A 162 -9.15 14.16 -8.91
C ASN A 162 -8.67 14.79 -7.59
N MET A 163 -8.46 14.03 -6.53
CA MET A 163 -7.87 14.49 -5.26
C MET A 163 -6.46 13.92 -5.08
N VAL A 164 -5.60 14.69 -4.44
CA VAL A 164 -4.25 14.23 -4.07
C VAL A 164 -4.34 13.39 -2.81
N LEU A 165 -3.87 12.15 -2.90
CA LEU A 165 -3.75 11.23 -1.75
C LEU A 165 -2.50 11.57 -0.94
N GLU A 166 -1.37 11.70 -1.64
CA GLU A 166 -0.08 12.11 -1.11
C GLU A 166 0.78 12.69 -2.23
N ALA A 167 1.68 13.60 -1.90
CA ALA A 167 2.58 14.23 -2.86
C ALA A 167 4.02 14.23 -2.33
N PRO A 168 4.76 13.13 -2.50
CA PRO A 168 6.15 13.02 -2.07
C PRO A 168 7.13 13.66 -3.06
N ILE A 169 8.33 14.01 -2.55
CA ILE A 169 9.51 14.25 -3.36
C ILE A 169 10.23 12.92 -3.54
N ILE A 170 10.69 12.63 -4.75
CA ILE A 170 11.44 11.40 -5.06
C ILE A 170 12.87 11.55 -4.55
N GLU A 171 13.19 10.97 -3.40
CA GLU A 171 14.53 11.06 -2.82
C GLU A 171 15.47 9.97 -3.34
N GLN A 172 14.93 8.82 -3.74
CA GLN A 172 15.69 7.67 -4.23
C GLN A 172 14.84 6.81 -5.18
N PRO A 173 15.47 5.96 -6.01
CA PRO A 173 14.75 5.03 -6.87
C PRO A 173 13.90 4.04 -6.06
N ALA A 174 12.63 3.90 -6.39
CA ALA A 174 11.67 3.03 -5.70
C ALA A 174 11.68 1.61 -6.31
N THR A 175 12.64 0.78 -5.93
CA THR A 175 12.85 -0.56 -6.50
C THR A 175 12.09 -1.69 -5.80
N SER A 176 11.39 -1.40 -4.70
CA SER A 176 10.69 -2.42 -3.89
C SER A 176 9.39 -2.94 -4.50
N GLY A 177 8.86 -2.30 -5.55
CA GLY A 177 7.53 -2.57 -6.08
C GLY A 177 6.40 -2.18 -5.12
N ARG A 178 6.69 -1.32 -4.16
CA ARG A 178 5.76 -0.84 -3.14
C ARG A 178 5.77 0.68 -3.07
N ILE A 179 4.61 1.24 -2.75
CA ILE A 179 4.44 2.64 -2.40
C ILE A 179 3.85 2.68 -1.00
N VAL A 180 4.42 3.50 -0.13
CA VAL A 180 3.92 3.71 1.22
C VAL A 180 3.31 5.10 1.27
N LEU A 181 2.03 5.17 1.61
CA LEU A 181 1.32 6.41 1.91
C LEU A 181 1.25 6.60 3.43
N THR A 182 1.35 7.82 3.90
CA THR A 182 1.36 8.13 5.34
C THR A 182 0.24 9.10 5.72
N THR A 183 -0.23 8.99 6.94
CA THR A 183 -1.22 9.90 7.51
C THR A 183 -1.11 9.96 9.03
N GLN A 184 -1.63 11.02 9.64
CA GLN A 184 -1.52 11.25 11.08
C GLN A 184 -2.62 10.56 11.90
N THR A 185 -3.64 10.00 11.28
CA THR A 185 -4.77 9.41 12.01
C THR A 185 -5.17 8.04 11.47
N ALA A 186 -5.64 7.17 12.37
CA ALA A 186 -6.20 5.88 11.99
C ALA A 186 -7.39 6.02 11.03
N GLN A 187 -8.24 7.05 11.24
CA GLN A 187 -9.37 7.33 10.36
C GLN A 187 -8.91 7.76 8.96
N GLY A 188 -7.88 8.63 8.87
CA GLY A 188 -7.28 9.02 7.60
C GLY A 188 -6.69 7.83 6.86
N ALA A 189 -6.02 6.93 7.56
CA ALA A 189 -5.47 5.70 6.98
C ALA A 189 -6.57 4.77 6.43
N ALA A 190 -7.67 4.61 7.16
CA ALA A 190 -8.81 3.84 6.71
C ALA A 190 -9.49 4.49 5.48
N GLN A 191 -9.61 5.81 5.46
CA GLN A 191 -10.13 6.55 4.30
C GLN A 191 -9.22 6.40 3.08
N LEU A 192 -7.90 6.53 3.24
CA LEU A 192 -6.92 6.28 2.18
C LEU A 192 -7.06 4.86 1.61
N ALA A 193 -7.15 3.84 2.49
CA ALA A 193 -7.31 2.46 2.07
C ALA A 193 -8.58 2.24 1.23
N GLN A 194 -9.69 2.84 1.64
CA GLN A 194 -10.96 2.78 0.90
C GLN A 194 -10.86 3.46 -0.47
N LEU A 195 -10.23 4.64 -0.53
CA LEU A 195 -10.07 5.38 -1.78
C LEU A 195 -9.19 4.64 -2.77
N VAL A 196 -8.01 4.15 -2.31
CA VAL A 196 -7.05 3.45 -3.17
C VAL A 196 -7.56 2.09 -3.60
N GLY A 197 -8.23 1.36 -2.72
CA GLY A 197 -8.73 0.01 -2.97
C GLY A 197 -9.99 -0.09 -3.84
N ARG A 198 -10.48 1.02 -4.38
CA ARG A 198 -11.67 1.00 -5.25
C ARG A 198 -11.46 0.15 -6.49
N PRO A 199 -12.49 -0.62 -6.90
CA PRO A 199 -12.45 -1.36 -8.14
C PRO A 199 -12.37 -0.42 -9.35
N GLY A 200 -11.67 -0.88 -10.41
CA GLY A 200 -11.56 -0.21 -11.71
C GLY A 200 -12.57 -0.73 -12.71
#